data_b0cfb8ceb366e00a7297c5c235016000
#
_entry.id   b0cfb8ceb366e00a7297c5c235016000
#
_cell.length_a   1.000
_cell.length_b   1.000
_cell.length_c   1.000
_cell.angle_alpha   90.00
_cell.angle_beta   90.00
_cell.angle_gamma   90.00
#
_symmetry.space_group_name_H-M   'P 1'
#
loop_
_entity.id
_entity.type
_entity.pdbx_description
1 polymer ?
#
loop_
_entity_poly.entity_id
_entity_poly.type
_entity_poly.pdbx_seq_one_letter_code
_entity_poly.pdbx_strand_id
1 'polypeptide(L)'
;MSDLSTHFPDYLAGYRETPCPFWSGNSAPRPLQSSTITPPPTQPRQWQERPYFCDNLARLCEENLGGRVSDITFPGGSDRSACLVRWEDGRTAIASFRGETGRARLEERVLHHLNQYAAPVPNVLFFNGIVMLQETLVGERLSTLLANADAPARHTVLASALSSLHQIHLAAAQAGIDQAVPVIGGEEDWIARHIRQLRKIGDAFEIPVPALDKASLQDILLPLKPRLVKWDARPGNAMVDATGKVSWFDWEHCGARNRLDDLVWLLCDESVPFCSATEQALLTEFVPLFADGAPLEVAHRYAAVAGVLHCTARLGLILHKQQGEEGWWDRQEILDYDYIGVTLPQAQQLCARAADWASREPLVVSLVPWFADVAGHIETL
;
A
#
# COMPACT_ATOMS: atom_id res chain seq x y z
N MET A 1 -31.06 3.46 1.64
CA MET A 1 -29.69 3.19 1.16
C MET A 1 -29.01 4.53 0.98
N SER A 2 -28.16 4.93 1.91
CA SER A 2 -27.39 6.18 1.81
C SER A 2 -26.22 5.93 0.86
N ASP A 3 -26.02 6.85 -0.06
CA ASP A 3 -24.98 6.85 -1.06
C ASP A 3 -23.58 6.84 -0.38
N LEU A 4 -22.87 5.71 -0.47
CA LEU A 4 -21.51 5.53 0.04
C LEU A 4 -20.45 6.11 -0.91
N SER A 5 -20.86 6.64 -2.08
CA SER A 5 -19.96 7.01 -3.18
C SER A 5 -19.03 8.20 -2.88
N THR A 6 -19.29 9.01 -1.88
CA THR A 6 -18.63 10.31 -1.70
C THR A 6 -17.46 10.31 -0.70
N HIS A 7 -17.13 9.20 -0.02
CA HIS A 7 -16.29 9.29 1.19
C HIS A 7 -15.10 8.31 1.30
N PHE A 8 -14.80 7.49 0.30
CA PHE A 8 -13.67 6.55 0.34
C PHE A 8 -12.32 7.06 -0.22
N PRO A 9 -12.24 8.17 -0.98
CA PRO A 9 -10.93 8.73 -1.36
C PRO A 9 -10.08 9.17 -0.18
N ASP A 10 -10.69 9.48 0.97
CA ASP A 10 -10.00 10.09 2.12
C ASP A 10 -9.10 9.16 2.94
N TYR A 11 -9.15 7.84 2.73
CA TYR A 11 -8.24 6.91 3.43
C TYR A 11 -6.78 7.11 3.00
N LEU A 12 -6.56 7.49 1.76
CA LEU A 12 -5.25 7.78 1.19
C LEU A 12 -4.93 9.29 1.18
N ALA A 13 -5.89 10.16 1.46
CA ALA A 13 -5.81 11.61 1.29
C ALA A 13 -5.23 12.38 2.49
N GLY A 14 -4.62 11.74 3.48
CA GLY A 14 -4.00 12.42 4.64
C GLY A 14 -2.73 13.22 4.32
N TYR A 15 -2.48 13.58 3.06
CA TYR A 15 -1.31 14.33 2.64
C TYR A 15 -1.63 15.80 2.42
N ARG A 16 -1.29 16.68 3.37
CA ARG A 16 -1.05 18.10 3.08
C ARG A 16 0.45 18.32 2.95
N GLU A 17 0.87 19.06 1.92
CA GLU A 17 2.25 19.49 1.72
C GLU A 17 2.71 20.34 2.92
N THR A 18 3.41 19.74 3.86
CA THR A 18 4.27 20.48 4.78
C THR A 18 5.65 20.50 4.15
N PRO A 19 6.26 21.67 3.88
CA PRO A 19 7.63 21.72 3.37
C PRO A 19 8.55 21.04 4.38
N CYS A 20 9.22 19.97 3.97
CA CYS A 20 10.18 19.30 4.82
C CYS A 20 11.48 20.12 4.88
N PRO A 21 11.89 20.66 6.05
CA PRO A 21 13.08 21.50 6.15
C PRO A 21 14.39 20.78 5.80
N PHE A 22 14.39 19.46 5.81
CA PHE A 22 15.57 18.65 5.49
C PHE A 22 15.95 18.69 4.00
N TRP A 23 15.04 19.10 3.13
CA TRP A 23 15.24 19.15 1.68
C TRP A 23 15.61 20.54 1.15
N SER A 24 15.90 21.50 2.02
CA SER A 24 16.34 22.87 1.63
C SER A 24 17.80 22.98 1.15
N GLY A 25 18.49 21.86 0.97
CA GLY A 25 19.82 21.81 0.37
C GLY A 25 19.76 22.15 -1.14
N ASN A 26 20.56 23.12 -1.54
CA ASN A 26 20.72 23.76 -2.84
C ASN A 26 21.14 22.82 -3.99
N SER A 27 20.37 21.83 -4.33
CA SER A 27 20.43 21.22 -5.65
C SER A 27 19.09 21.46 -6.36
N ALA A 28 18.94 22.68 -6.88
CA ALA A 28 17.90 22.93 -7.85
C ALA A 28 18.05 21.91 -8.98
N PRO A 29 16.98 21.15 -9.33
CA PRO A 29 17.02 20.34 -10.52
C PRO A 29 17.36 21.25 -11.69
N ARG A 30 18.29 20.83 -12.57
CA ARG A 30 18.56 21.56 -13.81
C ARG A 30 17.24 21.84 -14.50
N PRO A 31 17.00 23.08 -14.97
CA PRO A 31 15.81 23.38 -15.73
C PRO A 31 15.80 22.47 -16.94
N LEU A 32 14.80 21.61 -17.03
CA LEU A 32 14.57 20.73 -18.16
C LEU A 32 14.29 21.62 -19.37
N GLN A 33 15.07 21.45 -20.42
CA GLN A 33 14.66 21.88 -21.75
C GLN A 33 13.30 21.21 -21.99
N SER A 34 12.34 21.99 -22.42
CA SER A 34 10.95 21.61 -22.58
C SER A 34 10.79 20.40 -23.51
N SER A 35 10.85 19.19 -22.95
CA SER A 35 10.25 18.06 -23.63
C SER A 35 8.74 18.27 -23.57
N THR A 36 8.11 18.33 -24.71
CA THR A 36 6.67 18.58 -24.89
C THR A 36 5.81 17.38 -24.48
N ILE A 37 6.17 16.68 -23.40
CA ILE A 37 5.31 15.65 -22.83
C ILE A 37 4.22 16.39 -22.06
N THR A 38 3.05 16.44 -22.65
CA THR A 38 1.85 16.90 -21.97
C THR A 38 1.60 15.92 -20.79
N PRO A 39 1.42 16.38 -19.55
CA PRO A 39 1.06 15.51 -18.45
C PRO A 39 -0.18 14.70 -18.83
N PRO A 40 -0.28 13.43 -18.36
CA PRO A 40 -1.44 12.61 -18.66
C PRO A 40 -2.71 13.34 -18.21
N PRO A 41 -3.81 13.21 -18.93
CA PRO A 41 -5.08 13.77 -18.52
C PRO A 41 -5.49 13.16 -17.18
N THR A 42 -6.28 13.88 -16.42
CA THR A 42 -6.80 13.46 -15.09
C THR A 42 -7.65 12.17 -15.13
N GLN A 43 -7.98 11.68 -16.32
CA GLN A 43 -8.66 10.40 -16.54
C GLN A 43 -7.71 9.41 -17.26
N PRO A 44 -7.27 8.33 -16.60
CA PRO A 44 -6.31 7.36 -17.14
C PRO A 44 -6.67 6.77 -18.51
N ARG A 45 -7.95 6.52 -18.74
CA ARG A 45 -8.44 5.92 -20.01
C ARG A 45 -8.19 6.75 -21.27
N GLN A 46 -7.93 8.06 -21.18
CA GLN A 46 -7.79 8.93 -22.35
C GLN A 46 -6.36 9.04 -22.90
N TRP A 47 -5.33 8.74 -22.14
CA TRP A 47 -3.95 8.94 -22.62
C TRP A 47 -3.40 7.73 -23.38
N GLN A 48 -3.95 6.53 -23.16
CA GLN A 48 -3.59 5.31 -23.90
C GLN A 48 -4.08 5.31 -25.36
N GLU A 49 -5.17 6.01 -25.62
CA GLU A 49 -5.71 6.16 -26.96
C GLU A 49 -4.97 7.23 -27.78
N ARG A 50 -3.99 7.94 -27.15
CA ARG A 50 -3.22 8.98 -27.84
C ARG A 50 -1.96 8.39 -28.47
N PRO A 51 -1.89 8.31 -29.82
CA PRO A 51 -0.72 7.77 -30.53
C PRO A 51 0.59 8.47 -30.18
N TYR A 52 0.54 9.72 -29.68
CA TYR A 52 1.71 10.50 -29.29
C TYR A 52 2.31 10.11 -27.92
N PHE A 53 1.58 9.38 -27.07
CA PHE A 53 2.06 9.06 -25.73
C PHE A 53 3.24 8.10 -25.78
N CYS A 54 3.05 6.94 -26.44
CA CYS A 54 4.12 5.93 -26.55
C CYS A 54 5.33 6.49 -27.29
N ASP A 55 5.12 7.23 -28.39
CA ASP A 55 6.22 7.85 -29.15
C ASP A 55 7.01 8.85 -28.32
N ASN A 56 6.33 9.71 -27.54
CA ASN A 56 6.98 10.69 -26.67
C ASN A 56 7.71 10.00 -25.52
N LEU A 57 7.12 8.96 -24.92
CA LEU A 57 7.78 8.20 -23.85
C LEU A 57 9.00 7.45 -24.39
N ALA A 58 8.89 6.79 -25.55
CA ALA A 58 10.02 6.12 -26.21
C ALA A 58 11.18 7.08 -26.42
N ARG A 59 10.91 8.26 -27.02
CA ARG A 59 11.92 9.30 -27.22
C ARG A 59 12.54 9.76 -25.91
N LEU A 60 11.74 10.03 -24.86
CA LEU A 60 12.25 10.39 -23.55
C LEU A 60 13.22 9.32 -23.00
N CYS A 61 12.84 8.06 -23.11
CA CYS A 61 13.65 6.94 -22.67
C CYS A 61 14.96 6.84 -23.46
N GLU A 62 14.91 6.96 -24.79
CA GLU A 62 16.08 6.91 -25.67
C GLU A 62 17.03 8.08 -25.42
N GLU A 63 16.52 9.30 -25.25
CA GLU A 63 17.33 10.49 -24.97
C GLU A 63 18.06 10.43 -23.62
N ASN A 64 17.45 9.82 -22.60
CA ASN A 64 18.00 9.83 -21.24
C ASN A 64 18.73 8.56 -20.83
N LEU A 65 18.33 7.38 -21.36
CA LEU A 65 18.92 6.10 -21.03
C LEU A 65 19.68 5.44 -22.20
N GLY A 66 19.64 6.08 -23.38
CA GLY A 66 20.26 5.57 -24.60
C GLY A 66 19.59 4.30 -25.13
N GLY A 67 20.04 3.85 -26.30
CA GLY A 67 19.46 2.69 -26.99
C GLY A 67 18.19 3.03 -27.73
N ARG A 68 17.51 2.04 -28.29
CA ARG A 68 16.25 2.17 -29.02
C ARG A 68 15.15 1.40 -28.32
N VAL A 69 13.99 2.04 -28.09
CA VAL A 69 12.81 1.41 -27.50
C VAL A 69 12.12 0.55 -28.55
N SER A 70 11.89 -0.72 -28.24
CA SER A 70 11.22 -1.68 -29.11
C SER A 70 9.73 -1.81 -28.84
N ASP A 71 9.32 -1.64 -27.56
CA ASP A 71 7.94 -1.85 -27.16
C ASP A 71 7.58 -1.13 -25.87
N ILE A 72 6.29 -0.76 -25.73
CA ILE A 72 5.71 -0.21 -24.50
C ILE A 72 4.39 -0.93 -24.23
N THR A 73 4.31 -1.64 -23.09
CA THR A 73 3.14 -2.43 -22.70
C THR A 73 2.59 -2.00 -21.35
N PHE A 74 1.34 -2.35 -21.06
CA PHE A 74 0.61 -1.99 -19.86
C PHE A 74 0.20 -3.25 -19.08
N PRO A 75 1.13 -3.93 -18.40
CA PRO A 75 0.86 -5.22 -17.75
C PRO A 75 -0.15 -5.14 -16.59
N GLY A 76 -0.35 -3.95 -16.01
CA GLY A 76 -1.37 -3.73 -14.98
C GLY A 76 -2.74 -3.31 -15.50
N GLY A 77 -2.96 -3.42 -16.82
CA GLY A 77 -4.18 -2.96 -17.47
C GLY A 77 -4.13 -1.48 -17.87
N SER A 78 -5.08 -1.12 -18.73
CA SER A 78 -5.14 0.19 -19.38
C SER A 78 -5.39 1.37 -18.41
N ASP A 79 -5.89 1.10 -17.23
CA ASP A 79 -6.28 2.11 -16.24
C ASP A 79 -5.14 2.49 -15.27
N ARG A 80 -3.96 1.84 -15.39
CA ARG A 80 -2.81 2.09 -14.52
C ARG A 80 -1.94 3.23 -15.05
N SER A 81 -1.39 4.01 -14.14
CA SER A 81 -0.45 5.10 -14.44
C SER A 81 1.00 4.62 -14.65
N ALA A 82 1.20 3.34 -14.90
CA ALA A 82 2.50 2.74 -15.12
C ALA A 82 2.50 1.83 -16.35
N CYS A 83 3.63 1.82 -17.07
CA CYS A 83 3.85 0.94 -18.22
C CYS A 83 5.26 0.34 -18.18
N LEU A 84 5.43 -0.79 -18.87
CA LEU A 84 6.70 -1.47 -19.08
C LEU A 84 7.28 -1.03 -20.41
N VAL A 85 8.48 -0.45 -20.37
CA VAL A 85 9.27 -0.06 -21.54
C VAL A 85 10.32 -1.13 -21.79
N ARG A 86 10.46 -1.58 -23.06
CA ARG A 86 11.46 -2.55 -23.49
C ARG A 86 12.37 -1.93 -24.55
N TRP A 87 13.68 -2.19 -24.46
CA TRP A 87 14.67 -1.78 -25.47
C TRP A 87 15.01 -2.94 -26.38
N GLU A 88 15.53 -2.63 -27.60
CA GLU A 88 15.99 -3.62 -28.57
C GLU A 88 17.14 -4.49 -28.00
N ASP A 89 17.93 -3.97 -27.06
CA ASP A 89 19.00 -4.68 -26.38
C ASP A 89 18.54 -5.58 -25.22
N GLY A 90 17.24 -5.68 -24.98
CA GLY A 90 16.62 -6.51 -23.95
C GLY A 90 16.48 -5.84 -22.58
N ARG A 91 17.02 -4.63 -22.37
CA ARG A 91 16.73 -3.86 -21.15
C ARG A 91 15.26 -3.58 -20.99
N THR A 92 14.83 -3.43 -19.73
CA THR A 92 13.45 -3.04 -19.38
C THR A 92 13.45 -2.00 -18.28
N ALA A 93 12.42 -1.17 -18.26
CA ALA A 93 12.14 -0.24 -17.16
C ALA A 93 10.63 -0.08 -16.96
N ILE A 94 10.22 0.24 -15.75
CA ILE A 94 8.86 0.68 -15.46
C ILE A 94 8.83 2.21 -15.54
N ALA A 95 7.97 2.74 -16.40
CA ALA A 95 7.66 4.16 -16.45
C ALA A 95 6.38 4.40 -15.66
N SER A 96 6.42 5.27 -14.64
CA SER A 96 5.26 5.68 -13.86
C SER A 96 4.99 7.17 -13.99
N PHE A 97 3.70 7.52 -13.95
CA PHE A 97 3.22 8.89 -14.06
C PHE A 97 2.49 9.23 -12.77
N ARG A 98 2.96 10.25 -12.07
CA ARG A 98 2.34 10.69 -10.81
C ARG A 98 1.58 12.00 -11.04
N GLY A 99 0.32 12.03 -10.65
CA GLY A 99 -0.52 13.23 -10.77
C GLY A 99 -0.09 14.37 -9.86
N GLU A 100 0.52 14.03 -8.71
CA GLU A 100 0.99 15.00 -7.72
C GLU A 100 2.52 15.07 -7.70
N THR A 101 3.05 16.19 -8.15
CA THR A 101 4.51 16.43 -8.22
C THR A 101 5.22 16.33 -6.87
N GLY A 102 4.56 16.70 -5.78
CA GLY A 102 5.10 16.57 -4.41
C GLY A 102 5.35 15.12 -4.02
N ARG A 103 4.38 14.25 -4.26
CA ARG A 103 4.49 12.80 -3.99
C ARG A 103 5.53 12.13 -4.88
N ALA A 104 5.53 12.46 -6.18
CA ALA A 104 6.52 11.93 -7.10
C ALA A 104 7.96 12.27 -6.67
N ARG A 105 8.21 13.49 -6.22
CA ARG A 105 9.51 13.91 -5.69
C ARG A 105 9.85 13.23 -4.36
N LEU A 106 8.86 13.02 -3.49
CA LEU A 106 9.06 12.30 -2.24
C LEU A 106 9.46 10.85 -2.53
N GLU A 107 8.72 10.17 -3.40
CA GLU A 107 8.99 8.80 -3.83
C GLU A 107 10.40 8.68 -4.40
N GLU A 108 10.78 9.51 -5.36
CA GLU A 108 12.12 9.53 -5.96
C GLU A 108 13.22 9.66 -4.91
N ARG A 109 13.09 10.63 -3.99
CA ARG A 109 14.09 10.88 -2.95
C ARG A 109 14.21 9.73 -1.95
N VAL A 110 13.07 9.19 -1.52
CA VAL A 110 13.05 8.04 -0.60
C VAL A 110 13.73 6.84 -1.25
N LEU A 111 13.39 6.51 -2.49
CA LEU A 111 14.02 5.42 -3.23
C LEU A 111 15.52 5.66 -3.42
N HIS A 112 15.93 6.87 -3.78
CA HIS A 112 17.34 7.22 -3.93
C HIS A 112 18.14 6.97 -2.64
N HIS A 113 17.63 7.41 -1.48
CA HIS A 113 18.31 7.19 -0.21
C HIS A 113 18.29 5.72 0.22
N LEU A 114 17.17 5.01 0.06
CA LEU A 114 17.08 3.59 0.39
C LEU A 114 18.05 2.74 -0.42
N ASN A 115 18.22 3.06 -1.72
CA ASN A 115 19.17 2.36 -2.60
C ASN A 115 20.64 2.53 -2.17
N GLN A 116 21.02 3.65 -1.55
CA GLN A 116 22.38 3.84 -1.00
C GLN A 116 22.73 2.83 0.10
N TYR A 117 21.71 2.24 0.74
CA TYR A 117 21.86 1.23 1.80
C TYR A 117 21.36 -0.14 1.37
N ALA A 118 21.31 -0.40 0.05
CA ALA A 118 20.93 -1.68 -0.54
C ALA A 118 19.57 -2.23 -0.05
N ALA A 119 18.63 -1.34 0.24
CA ALA A 119 17.27 -1.74 0.57
C ALA A 119 16.60 -2.47 -0.61
N PRO A 120 15.68 -3.41 -0.36
CA PRO A 120 15.01 -4.17 -1.41
C PRO A 120 13.90 -3.34 -2.09
N VAL A 121 14.31 -2.33 -2.83
CA VAL A 121 13.46 -1.40 -3.59
C VAL A 121 14.04 -1.18 -4.99
N PRO A 122 13.23 -0.76 -6.00
CA PRO A 122 13.74 -0.51 -7.35
C PRO A 122 14.67 0.71 -7.38
N ASN A 123 15.69 0.68 -8.24
CA ASN A 123 16.49 1.84 -8.56
C ASN A 123 15.69 2.83 -9.40
N VAL A 124 15.82 4.12 -9.12
CA VAL A 124 15.32 5.19 -9.99
C VAL A 124 16.36 5.44 -11.08
N LEU A 125 16.00 5.16 -12.32
CA LEU A 125 16.86 5.31 -13.49
C LEU A 125 16.81 6.73 -14.06
N PHE A 126 15.63 7.38 -13.97
CA PHE A 126 15.40 8.74 -14.44
C PHE A 126 14.16 9.33 -13.76
N PHE A 127 14.18 10.63 -13.51
CA PHE A 127 13.03 11.38 -13.02
C PHE A 127 13.07 12.83 -13.51
N ASN A 128 11.98 13.33 -14.09
CA ASN A 128 11.87 14.70 -14.57
C ASN A 128 10.78 15.54 -13.87
N GLY A 129 10.22 15.02 -12.76
CA GLY A 129 9.13 15.65 -12.04
C GLY A 129 7.73 15.21 -12.49
N ILE A 130 7.61 14.51 -13.62
CA ILE A 130 6.35 13.98 -14.18
C ILE A 130 6.45 12.49 -14.42
N VAL A 131 7.51 12.07 -15.12
CA VAL A 131 7.80 10.68 -15.47
C VAL A 131 8.93 10.17 -14.58
N MET A 132 8.71 9.03 -13.94
CA MET A 132 9.74 8.28 -13.23
C MET A 132 9.99 6.97 -13.96
N LEU A 133 11.25 6.73 -14.34
CA LEU A 133 11.71 5.44 -14.85
C LEU A 133 12.40 4.70 -13.73
N GLN A 134 11.93 3.50 -13.45
CA GLN A 134 12.45 2.64 -12.39
C GLN A 134 12.93 1.32 -12.98
N GLU A 135 13.88 0.69 -12.29
CA GLU A 135 14.29 -0.68 -12.55
C GLU A 135 13.08 -1.62 -12.54
N THR A 136 13.05 -2.54 -13.50
CA THR A 136 12.05 -3.61 -13.50
C THR A 136 12.45 -4.68 -12.49
N LEU A 137 11.64 -4.87 -11.47
CA LEU A 137 11.81 -5.97 -10.53
C LEU A 137 11.39 -7.29 -11.21
N VAL A 138 12.29 -8.26 -11.21
CA VAL A 138 12.05 -9.59 -11.82
C VAL A 138 11.49 -10.53 -10.77
N GLY A 139 10.47 -11.31 -11.13
CA GLY A 139 9.84 -12.28 -10.23
C GLY A 139 8.35 -12.39 -10.44
N GLU A 140 7.67 -12.96 -9.44
CA GLU A 140 6.21 -13.07 -9.37
C GLU A 140 5.66 -12.14 -8.30
N ARG A 141 4.46 -11.60 -8.51
CA ARG A 141 3.80 -10.79 -7.48
C ARG A 141 3.53 -11.61 -6.23
N LEU A 142 3.78 -11.00 -5.07
CA LEU A 142 3.54 -11.64 -3.79
C LEU A 142 2.06 -12.03 -3.63
N SER A 143 1.11 -11.23 -4.12
CA SER A 143 -0.32 -11.55 -4.10
C SER A 143 -0.65 -12.83 -4.87
N THR A 144 -0.06 -13.03 -6.03
CA THR A 144 -0.23 -14.24 -6.85
C THR A 144 0.37 -15.47 -6.17
N LEU A 145 1.58 -15.34 -5.62
CA LEU A 145 2.22 -16.43 -4.87
C LEU A 145 1.38 -16.87 -3.67
N LEU A 146 0.89 -15.90 -2.88
CA LEU A 146 0.06 -16.18 -1.69
C LEU A 146 -1.26 -16.85 -2.03
N ALA A 147 -1.86 -16.47 -3.18
CA ALA A 147 -3.13 -17.07 -3.64
C ALA A 147 -2.98 -18.56 -3.98
N ASN A 148 -1.79 -18.98 -4.43
CA ASN A 148 -1.50 -20.33 -4.90
C ASN A 148 -0.73 -21.21 -3.88
N ALA A 149 -0.16 -20.61 -2.82
CA ALA A 149 0.64 -21.29 -1.83
C ALA A 149 -0.22 -22.08 -0.83
N ASP A 150 0.31 -23.21 -0.32
CA ASP A 150 -0.21 -23.88 0.87
C ASP A 150 0.18 -23.13 2.17
N ALA A 151 -0.33 -23.56 3.31
CA ALA A 151 -0.12 -22.87 4.58
C ALA A 151 1.37 -22.75 5.00
N PRO A 152 2.21 -23.79 4.90
CA PRO A 152 3.64 -23.68 5.17
C PRO A 152 4.37 -22.73 4.22
N ALA A 153 4.09 -22.79 2.93
CA ALA A 153 4.68 -21.90 1.94
C ALA A 153 4.26 -20.45 2.18
N ARG A 154 2.98 -20.21 2.52
CA ARG A 154 2.49 -18.86 2.90
C ARG A 154 3.25 -18.27 4.07
N HIS A 155 3.47 -19.05 5.13
CA HIS A 155 4.25 -18.59 6.28
C HIS A 155 5.65 -18.16 5.84
N THR A 156 6.35 -18.99 5.06
CA THR A 156 7.71 -18.71 4.58
C THR A 156 7.77 -17.44 3.74
N VAL A 157 6.83 -17.28 2.81
CA VAL A 157 6.79 -16.12 1.91
C VAL A 157 6.43 -14.84 2.69
N LEU A 158 5.47 -14.89 3.60
CA LEU A 158 5.11 -13.75 4.46
C LEU A 158 6.25 -13.37 5.41
N ALA A 159 6.96 -14.34 5.98
CA ALA A 159 8.16 -14.08 6.79
C ALA A 159 9.27 -13.39 5.97
N SER A 160 9.49 -13.83 4.72
CA SER A 160 10.42 -13.16 3.81
C SER A 160 10.00 -11.72 3.49
N ALA A 161 8.70 -11.49 3.28
CA ALA A 161 8.15 -10.15 3.03
C ALA A 161 8.31 -9.22 4.25
N LEU A 162 8.01 -9.70 5.46
CA LEU A 162 8.21 -8.94 6.70
C LEU A 162 9.69 -8.65 6.96
N SER A 163 10.57 -9.63 6.74
CA SER A 163 12.03 -9.45 6.83
C SER A 163 12.52 -8.37 5.87
N SER A 164 11.99 -8.35 4.65
CA SER A 164 12.30 -7.33 3.64
C SER A 164 11.84 -5.94 4.06
N LEU A 165 10.62 -5.77 4.60
CA LEU A 165 10.15 -4.50 5.16
C LEU A 165 11.02 -4.04 6.34
N HIS A 166 11.41 -4.97 7.22
CA HIS A 166 12.33 -4.65 8.32
C HIS A 166 13.69 -4.16 7.81
N GLN A 167 14.27 -4.78 6.76
CA GLN A 167 15.50 -4.30 6.12
C GLN A 167 15.34 -2.88 5.58
N ILE A 168 14.19 -2.55 4.98
CA ILE A 168 13.88 -1.20 4.52
C ILE A 168 13.85 -0.21 5.70
N HIS A 169 13.22 -0.57 6.82
CA HIS A 169 13.20 0.27 8.02
C HIS A 169 14.60 0.50 8.61
N LEU A 170 15.47 -0.50 8.55
CA LEU A 170 16.87 -0.35 8.98
C LEU A 170 17.64 0.57 8.04
N ALA A 171 17.48 0.41 6.72
CA ALA A 171 18.09 1.27 5.72
C ALA A 171 17.63 2.73 5.87
N ALA A 172 16.33 2.97 6.13
CA ALA A 172 15.78 4.29 6.36
C ALA A 172 16.39 4.97 7.60
N ALA A 173 16.57 4.20 8.70
CA ALA A 173 17.22 4.70 9.90
C ALA A 173 18.69 5.05 9.65
N GLN A 174 19.42 4.21 8.92
CA GLN A 174 20.81 4.47 8.54
C GLN A 174 20.95 5.68 7.61
N ALA A 175 20.01 5.84 6.68
CA ALA A 175 19.96 6.98 5.78
C ALA A 175 19.51 8.28 6.48
N GLY A 176 19.00 8.22 7.70
CA GLY A 176 18.49 9.38 8.45
C GLY A 176 17.20 9.98 7.89
N ILE A 177 16.46 9.23 7.04
CA ILE A 177 15.26 9.75 6.39
C ILE A 177 13.97 9.57 7.20
N ASP A 178 14.00 8.86 8.31
CA ASP A 178 12.85 8.62 9.18
C ASP A 178 12.10 9.91 9.59
N GLN A 179 12.84 11.00 9.78
CA GLN A 179 12.29 12.29 10.19
C GLN A 179 12.21 13.30 9.05
N ALA A 180 12.64 12.89 7.86
CA ALA A 180 12.69 13.74 6.68
C ALA A 180 11.46 13.57 5.77
N VAL A 181 10.57 12.65 6.11
CA VAL A 181 9.33 12.38 5.39
C VAL A 181 8.12 12.91 6.17
N PRO A 182 7.05 13.33 5.49
CA PRO A 182 5.86 13.87 6.15
C PRO A 182 5.17 12.80 7.01
N VAL A 183 4.60 13.25 8.15
CA VAL A 183 3.84 12.37 9.04
C VAL A 183 2.49 12.03 8.40
N ILE A 184 2.17 10.75 8.33
CA ILE A 184 0.87 10.26 7.88
C ILE A 184 -0.09 10.29 9.07
N GLY A 185 -1.30 10.84 8.86
CA GLY A 185 -2.34 10.85 9.89
C GLY A 185 -2.01 11.73 11.10
N GLY A 186 -1.20 12.79 10.91
CA GLY A 186 -0.95 13.81 11.93
C GLY A 186 -2.13 14.76 12.16
N GLU A 187 -3.22 14.64 11.38
CA GLU A 187 -4.41 15.45 11.53
C GLU A 187 -5.24 15.01 12.74
N GLU A 188 -5.79 15.97 13.47
CA GLU A 188 -6.52 15.74 14.73
C GLU A 188 -7.70 14.75 14.58
N ASP A 189 -8.37 14.73 13.44
CA ASP A 189 -9.52 13.88 13.19
C ASP A 189 -9.24 12.58 12.43
N TRP A 190 -7.95 12.31 12.07
CA TRP A 190 -7.56 11.16 11.26
C TRP A 190 -8.01 9.82 11.87
N ILE A 191 -7.69 9.59 13.16
CA ILE A 191 -8.09 8.37 13.88
C ILE A 191 -9.64 8.30 13.99
N ALA A 192 -10.29 9.44 14.25
CA ALA A 192 -11.73 9.50 14.29
C ALA A 192 -12.39 9.12 12.95
N ARG A 193 -11.75 9.46 11.81
CA ARG A 193 -12.21 9.02 10.48
C ARG A 193 -12.13 7.51 10.32
N HIS A 194 -11.08 6.86 10.82
CA HIS A 194 -10.93 5.40 10.78
C HIS A 194 -12.01 4.71 11.62
N ILE A 195 -12.25 5.18 12.85
CA ILE A 195 -13.33 4.65 13.71
C ILE A 195 -14.71 4.83 13.07
N ARG A 196 -14.92 5.91 12.31
CA ARG A 196 -16.19 6.14 11.59
C ARG A 196 -16.46 5.09 10.50
N GLN A 197 -15.45 4.38 9.99
CA GLN A 197 -15.68 3.31 9.02
C GLN A 197 -16.54 2.16 9.61
N LEU A 198 -16.34 1.82 10.88
CA LEU A 198 -17.18 0.86 11.58
C LEU A 198 -18.67 1.27 11.51
N ARG A 199 -18.96 2.54 11.77
CA ARG A 199 -20.34 3.05 11.70
C ARG A 199 -20.92 2.95 10.30
N LYS A 200 -20.15 3.30 9.25
CA LYS A 200 -20.64 3.20 7.87
C LYS A 200 -21.06 1.79 7.51
N ILE A 201 -20.27 0.78 7.92
CA ILE A 201 -20.61 -0.63 7.71
C ILE A 201 -21.83 -1.01 8.55
N GLY A 202 -21.85 -0.62 9.84
CA GLY A 202 -22.97 -0.89 10.72
C GLY A 202 -24.30 -0.27 10.21
N ASP A 203 -24.24 0.98 9.77
CA ASP A 203 -25.42 1.68 9.21
C ASP A 203 -25.90 1.02 7.90
N ALA A 204 -24.98 0.52 7.05
CA ALA A 204 -25.33 -0.14 5.80
C ALA A 204 -26.08 -1.48 6.01
N PHE A 205 -25.77 -2.20 7.09
CA PHE A 205 -26.39 -3.48 7.44
C PHE A 205 -27.40 -3.38 8.60
N GLU A 206 -27.66 -2.19 9.12
CA GLU A 206 -28.52 -1.97 10.30
C GLU A 206 -28.00 -2.71 11.56
N ILE A 207 -26.68 -2.91 11.68
CA ILE A 207 -26.03 -3.56 12.82
C ILE A 207 -25.42 -2.48 13.72
N PRO A 208 -25.90 -2.32 14.97
CA PRO A 208 -25.36 -1.31 15.87
C PRO A 208 -23.89 -1.60 16.23
N VAL A 209 -23.02 -0.60 16.06
CA VAL A 209 -21.61 -0.72 16.46
C VAL A 209 -21.50 -0.63 17.98
N PRO A 210 -20.79 -1.57 18.65
CA PRO A 210 -20.51 -1.49 20.07
C PRO A 210 -19.88 -0.17 20.49
N ALA A 211 -20.11 0.27 21.71
CA ALA A 211 -19.46 1.45 22.26
C ALA A 211 -17.95 1.19 22.41
N LEU A 212 -17.13 2.09 21.84
CA LEU A 212 -15.68 2.04 21.92
C LEU A 212 -15.13 3.24 22.68
N ASP A 213 -14.12 3.02 23.49
CA ASP A 213 -13.36 4.10 24.14
C ASP A 213 -12.43 4.77 23.10
N LYS A 214 -12.96 5.82 22.46
CA LYS A 214 -12.26 6.54 21.40
C LYS A 214 -11.00 7.23 21.87
N ALA A 215 -10.98 7.72 23.12
CA ALA A 215 -9.80 8.39 23.68
C ALA A 215 -8.63 7.41 23.81
N SER A 216 -8.88 6.24 24.42
CA SER A 216 -7.87 5.19 24.53
C SER A 216 -7.42 4.65 23.17
N LEU A 217 -8.31 4.55 22.18
CA LEU A 217 -7.94 4.18 20.81
C LEU A 217 -7.06 5.25 20.15
N GLN A 218 -7.37 6.54 20.37
CA GLN A 218 -6.52 7.63 19.89
C GLN A 218 -5.13 7.57 20.50
N ASP A 219 -5.03 7.40 21.82
CA ASP A 219 -3.76 7.34 22.53
C ASP A 219 -2.87 6.19 22.04
N ILE A 220 -3.44 5.01 21.77
CA ILE A 220 -2.68 3.87 21.22
C ILE A 220 -2.18 4.16 19.80
N LEU A 221 -3.01 4.74 18.94
CA LEU A 221 -2.70 4.92 17.52
C LEU A 221 -1.87 6.17 17.22
N LEU A 222 -1.65 7.05 18.20
CA LEU A 222 -0.75 8.19 18.02
C LEU A 222 0.70 7.72 17.85
N PRO A 223 1.39 8.12 16.77
CA PRO A 223 2.77 7.76 16.58
C PRO A 223 3.68 8.58 17.48
N LEU A 224 4.13 8.02 18.60
CA LEU A 224 5.05 8.70 19.53
C LEU A 224 6.42 8.98 18.90
N LYS A 225 6.87 8.10 18.02
CA LYS A 225 8.13 8.21 17.27
C LYS A 225 7.87 7.86 15.81
N PRO A 226 7.39 8.82 14.99
CA PRO A 226 7.16 8.55 13.59
C PRO A 226 8.46 8.12 12.89
N ARG A 227 8.39 7.03 12.12
CA ARG A 227 9.48 6.46 11.33
C ARG A 227 9.00 6.26 9.90
N LEU A 228 9.93 6.20 8.94
CA LEU A 228 9.54 5.85 7.58
C LEU A 228 8.78 4.53 7.58
N VAL A 229 7.63 4.55 6.93
CA VAL A 229 6.85 3.38 6.53
C VAL A 229 6.59 3.47 5.04
N LYS A 230 6.53 2.29 4.40
CA LYS A 230 6.11 2.22 3.01
C LYS A 230 4.67 2.71 2.87
N TRP A 231 3.86 2.47 3.90
CA TRP A 231 2.41 2.66 3.81
C TRP A 231 1.89 1.95 2.56
N ASP A 232 0.74 1.46 2.46
CA ASP A 232 0.31 0.64 1.33
C ASP A 232 1.27 -0.56 1.02
N ALA A 233 1.76 -1.21 2.11
CA ALA A 233 2.61 -2.42 2.02
C ALA A 233 1.78 -3.68 1.70
N ARG A 234 0.88 -3.60 0.73
CA ARG A 234 0.02 -4.71 0.28
C ARG A 234 0.80 -5.69 -0.61
N PRO A 235 0.41 -6.97 -0.64
CA PRO A 235 1.10 -7.98 -1.46
C PRO A 235 1.20 -7.64 -2.94
N GLY A 236 0.23 -6.92 -3.49
CA GLY A 236 0.24 -6.46 -4.87
C GLY A 236 1.38 -5.49 -5.21
N ASN A 237 2.00 -4.86 -4.20
CA ASN A 237 3.10 -3.92 -4.34
C ASN A 237 4.48 -4.54 -4.03
N ALA A 238 4.59 -5.87 -4.09
CA ALA A 238 5.83 -6.60 -3.89
C ALA A 238 6.08 -7.65 -4.97
N MET A 239 7.34 -7.82 -5.35
CA MET A 239 7.82 -8.88 -6.24
C MET A 239 8.70 -9.85 -5.46
N VAL A 240 8.57 -11.14 -5.75
CA VAL A 240 9.37 -12.21 -5.16
C VAL A 240 10.19 -12.84 -6.28
N ASP A 241 11.51 -12.77 -6.18
CA ASP A 241 12.40 -13.35 -7.18
C ASP A 241 12.57 -14.87 -7.01
N ALA A 242 13.29 -15.50 -7.93
CA ALA A 242 13.54 -16.95 -7.92
C ALA A 242 14.31 -17.45 -6.67
N THR A 243 14.94 -16.56 -5.91
CA THR A 243 15.63 -16.89 -4.64
C THR A 243 14.72 -16.75 -3.42
N GLY A 244 13.49 -16.25 -3.59
CA GLY A 244 12.55 -15.94 -2.51
C GLY A 244 12.77 -14.56 -1.88
N LYS A 245 13.67 -13.74 -2.44
CA LYS A 245 13.85 -12.35 -1.99
C LYS A 245 12.67 -11.49 -2.42
N VAL A 246 12.14 -10.72 -1.47
CA VAL A 246 11.02 -9.80 -1.69
C VAL A 246 11.56 -8.39 -1.89
N SER A 247 11.08 -7.70 -2.93
CA SER A 247 11.36 -6.29 -3.21
C SER A 247 10.07 -5.50 -3.38
N TRP A 248 10.03 -4.28 -2.85
CA TRP A 248 8.82 -3.45 -2.72
C TRP A 248 8.86 -2.27 -3.67
N PHE A 249 7.81 -2.08 -4.45
CA PHE A 249 7.60 -0.97 -5.37
C PHE A 249 6.35 -0.16 -5.01
N ASP A 250 6.04 0.88 -5.79
CA ASP A 250 4.91 1.80 -5.57
C ASP A 250 4.99 2.54 -4.21
N TRP A 251 5.92 3.50 -4.14
CA TRP A 251 6.27 4.25 -2.93
C TRP A 251 5.54 5.59 -2.81
N GLU A 252 4.56 5.88 -3.67
CA GLU A 252 3.88 7.17 -3.71
C GLU A 252 3.16 7.54 -2.40
N HIS A 253 2.83 6.55 -1.58
CA HIS A 253 2.13 6.75 -0.31
C HIS A 253 3.04 6.71 0.92
N CYS A 254 4.36 6.60 0.75
CA CYS A 254 5.29 6.55 1.87
C CYS A 254 5.26 7.80 2.73
N GLY A 255 5.59 7.63 4.00
CA GLY A 255 5.66 8.74 4.97
C GLY A 255 6.13 8.26 6.33
N ALA A 256 6.00 9.09 7.35
CA ALA A 256 6.42 8.75 8.71
C ALA A 256 5.23 8.35 9.57
N ARG A 257 5.30 7.15 10.17
CA ARG A 257 4.31 6.63 11.10
C ARG A 257 4.92 5.55 12.02
N ASN A 258 4.09 4.74 12.68
CA ASN A 258 4.55 3.57 13.42
C ASN A 258 4.97 2.47 12.43
N ARG A 259 6.16 1.89 12.59
CA ARG A 259 6.64 0.81 11.71
C ARG A 259 5.73 -0.41 11.67
N LEU A 260 4.98 -0.66 12.75
CA LEU A 260 3.97 -1.70 12.80
C LEU A 260 2.85 -1.53 11.76
N ASP A 261 2.65 -0.31 11.21
CA ASP A 261 1.66 -0.11 10.16
C ASP A 261 2.00 -0.90 8.88
N ASP A 262 3.28 -1.03 8.50
CA ASP A 262 3.66 -1.85 7.33
C ASP A 262 3.42 -3.35 7.58
N LEU A 263 3.63 -3.83 8.81
CA LEU A 263 3.26 -5.20 9.19
C LEU A 263 1.75 -5.41 9.12
N VAL A 264 0.97 -4.45 9.62
CA VAL A 264 -0.49 -4.47 9.56
C VAL A 264 -0.99 -4.43 8.11
N TRP A 265 -0.44 -3.54 7.28
CA TRP A 265 -0.79 -3.46 5.86
C TRP A 265 -0.60 -4.79 5.15
N LEU A 266 0.52 -5.48 5.41
CA LEU A 266 0.79 -6.77 4.79
C LEU A 266 -0.16 -7.85 5.30
N LEU A 267 -0.26 -8.05 6.62
CA LEU A 267 -1.00 -9.18 7.18
C LEU A 267 -2.53 -9.00 7.09
N CYS A 268 -3.01 -7.76 7.12
CA CYS A 268 -4.44 -7.47 7.12
C CYS A 268 -5.01 -7.11 5.74
N ASP A 269 -4.24 -7.30 4.65
CA ASP A 269 -4.75 -7.15 3.29
C ASP A 269 -5.69 -8.31 2.91
N GLU A 270 -6.72 -8.03 2.14
CA GLU A 270 -7.71 -9.04 1.70
C GLU A 270 -7.13 -10.08 0.74
N SER A 271 -6.00 -9.81 0.08
CA SER A 271 -5.33 -10.78 -0.79
C SER A 271 -4.52 -11.84 -0.02
N VAL A 272 -4.26 -11.61 1.27
CA VAL A 272 -3.57 -12.58 2.14
C VAL A 272 -4.58 -13.59 2.68
N PRO A 273 -4.47 -14.89 2.36
CA PRO A 273 -5.38 -15.89 2.91
C PRO A 273 -5.28 -15.97 4.43
N PHE A 274 -6.40 -15.82 5.13
CA PHE A 274 -6.44 -15.79 6.58
C PHE A 274 -6.13 -17.17 7.20
N CYS A 275 -5.20 -17.17 8.16
CA CYS A 275 -4.91 -18.31 9.03
C CYS A 275 -4.41 -17.80 10.38
N SER A 276 -5.24 -17.90 11.41
CA SER A 276 -4.94 -17.39 12.76
C SER A 276 -3.61 -17.93 13.33
N ALA A 277 -3.32 -19.21 13.16
CA ALA A 277 -2.06 -19.80 13.63
C ALA A 277 -0.82 -19.23 12.92
N THR A 278 -0.90 -19.06 11.59
CA THR A 278 0.18 -18.44 10.79
C THR A 278 0.40 -17.00 11.21
N GLU A 279 -0.66 -16.22 11.32
CA GLU A 279 -0.57 -14.81 11.73
C GLU A 279 -0.03 -14.66 13.16
N GLN A 280 -0.48 -15.50 14.08
CA GLN A 280 0.05 -15.51 15.46
C GLN A 280 1.55 -15.82 15.50
N ALA A 281 2.03 -16.80 14.73
CA ALA A 281 3.45 -17.10 14.63
C ALA A 281 4.25 -15.91 14.08
N LEU A 282 3.77 -15.31 12.99
CA LEU A 282 4.40 -14.12 12.40
C LEU A 282 4.38 -12.90 13.34
N LEU A 283 3.28 -12.65 14.05
CA LEU A 283 3.22 -11.56 15.04
C LEU A 283 4.21 -11.79 16.18
N THR A 284 4.35 -13.02 16.66
CA THR A 284 5.33 -13.36 17.72
C THR A 284 6.76 -13.12 17.27
N GLU A 285 7.09 -13.44 16.01
CA GLU A 285 8.42 -13.28 15.44
C GLU A 285 8.73 -11.82 15.09
N PHE A 286 7.81 -11.13 14.43
CA PHE A 286 8.10 -9.85 13.79
C PHE A 286 7.69 -8.61 14.59
N VAL A 287 6.68 -8.66 15.47
CA VAL A 287 6.34 -7.49 16.30
C VAL A 287 7.55 -6.96 17.07
N PRO A 288 8.42 -7.79 17.68
CA PRO A 288 9.64 -7.28 18.34
C PRO A 288 10.57 -6.49 17.42
N LEU A 289 10.67 -6.86 16.14
CA LEU A 289 11.53 -6.19 15.16
C LEU A 289 10.96 -4.84 14.70
N PHE A 290 9.64 -4.71 14.66
CA PHE A 290 8.93 -3.51 14.22
C PHE A 290 8.61 -2.55 15.38
N ALA A 291 8.77 -2.97 16.64
CA ALA A 291 8.40 -2.20 17.82
C ALA A 291 9.25 -0.94 18.05
N ASP A 292 10.39 -0.77 17.37
CA ASP A 292 11.32 0.38 17.50
C ASP A 292 11.68 0.73 18.96
N GLY A 293 11.85 -0.31 19.80
CA GLY A 293 12.19 -0.18 21.23
C GLY A 293 10.98 0.08 22.15
N ALA A 294 9.76 0.09 21.64
CA ALA A 294 8.57 0.12 22.48
C ALA A 294 8.41 -1.20 23.28
N PRO A 295 7.80 -1.16 24.49
CA PRO A 295 7.44 -2.37 25.20
C PRO A 295 6.57 -3.29 24.33
N LEU A 296 6.86 -4.61 24.35
CA LEU A 296 6.17 -5.56 23.46
C LEU A 296 4.65 -5.58 23.66
N GLU A 297 4.20 -5.42 24.90
CA GLU A 297 2.76 -5.30 25.20
C GLU A 297 2.13 -4.12 24.45
N VAL A 298 2.78 -2.96 24.47
CA VAL A 298 2.30 -1.76 23.76
C VAL A 298 2.31 -2.00 22.25
N ALA A 299 3.35 -2.64 21.72
CA ALA A 299 3.47 -2.96 20.30
C ALA A 299 2.37 -3.94 19.83
N HIS A 300 2.10 -4.99 20.61
CA HIS A 300 1.02 -5.93 20.31
C HIS A 300 -0.37 -5.29 20.38
N ARG A 301 -0.61 -4.43 21.36
CA ARG A 301 -1.86 -3.66 21.48
C ARG A 301 -2.06 -2.73 20.29
N TYR A 302 -0.98 -2.01 19.89
CA TYR A 302 -1.00 -1.17 18.70
C TYR A 302 -1.38 -2.00 17.46
N ALA A 303 -0.65 -3.10 17.21
CA ALA A 303 -0.89 -3.95 16.04
C ALA A 303 -2.34 -4.46 16.01
N ALA A 304 -2.87 -4.93 17.14
CA ALA A 304 -4.24 -5.44 17.22
C ALA A 304 -5.27 -4.37 16.87
N VAL A 305 -5.18 -3.17 17.46
CA VAL A 305 -6.11 -2.07 17.17
C VAL A 305 -5.98 -1.60 15.72
N ALA A 306 -4.73 -1.37 15.25
CA ALA A 306 -4.48 -0.93 13.88
C ALA A 306 -4.97 -1.97 12.86
N GLY A 307 -4.76 -3.27 13.13
CA GLY A 307 -5.22 -4.37 12.27
C GLY A 307 -6.74 -4.43 12.16
N VAL A 308 -7.45 -4.32 13.26
CA VAL A 308 -8.94 -4.26 13.27
C VAL A 308 -9.45 -3.11 12.42
N LEU A 309 -8.87 -1.91 12.59
CA LEU A 309 -9.30 -0.73 11.83
C LEU A 309 -8.90 -0.84 10.35
N HIS A 310 -7.74 -1.43 10.05
CA HIS A 310 -7.32 -1.68 8.67
C HIS A 310 -8.25 -2.67 7.97
N CYS A 311 -8.54 -3.82 8.56
CA CYS A 311 -9.52 -4.77 8.03
C CYS A 311 -10.89 -4.11 7.80
N THR A 312 -11.33 -3.26 8.73
CA THR A 312 -12.59 -2.51 8.59
C THR A 312 -12.56 -1.58 7.38
N ALA A 313 -11.44 -0.86 7.17
CA ALA A 313 -11.30 0.04 6.03
C ALA A 313 -11.28 -0.72 4.70
N ARG A 314 -10.54 -1.84 4.63
CA ARG A 314 -10.51 -2.72 3.44
C ARG A 314 -11.88 -3.31 3.14
N LEU A 315 -12.57 -3.82 4.17
CA LEU A 315 -13.94 -4.33 4.05
C LEU A 315 -14.89 -3.26 3.52
N GLY A 316 -14.85 -2.04 4.09
CA GLY A 316 -15.68 -0.93 3.63
C GLY A 316 -15.44 -0.59 2.16
N LEU A 317 -14.19 -0.66 1.69
CA LEU A 317 -13.83 -0.44 0.29
C LEU A 317 -14.37 -1.53 -0.63
N ILE A 318 -14.28 -2.81 -0.21
CA ILE A 318 -14.85 -3.95 -0.95
C ILE A 318 -16.37 -3.79 -1.08
N LEU A 319 -17.06 -3.55 0.03
CA LEU A 319 -18.52 -3.41 0.04
C LEU A 319 -18.99 -2.23 -0.82
N HIS A 320 -18.27 -1.11 -0.78
CA HIS A 320 -18.59 0.03 -1.65
C HIS A 320 -18.48 -0.33 -3.15
N LYS A 321 -17.42 -1.06 -3.54
CA LYS A 321 -17.24 -1.46 -4.94
C LYS A 321 -18.20 -2.57 -5.37
N GLN A 322 -18.53 -3.49 -4.46
CA GLN A 322 -19.50 -4.56 -4.70
C GLN A 322 -20.91 -4.02 -5.00
N GLN A 323 -21.29 -2.88 -4.41
CA GLN A 323 -22.58 -2.22 -4.69
C GLN A 323 -22.64 -1.55 -6.07
N GLY A 324 -21.55 -1.55 -6.85
CA GLY A 324 -21.53 -1.11 -8.23
C GLY A 324 -22.24 -2.08 -9.17
N GLU A 325 -22.28 -1.75 -10.46
CA GLU A 325 -23.01 -2.50 -11.50
C GLU A 325 -22.53 -3.96 -11.65
N GLU A 326 -21.27 -4.26 -11.29
CA GLU A 326 -20.64 -5.56 -11.51
C GLU A 326 -20.86 -6.54 -10.35
N GLY A 327 -21.29 -6.08 -9.16
CA GLY A 327 -21.44 -6.93 -7.97
C GLY A 327 -20.11 -7.51 -7.50
N TRP A 328 -20.06 -8.84 -7.23
CA TRP A 328 -18.81 -9.55 -6.92
C TRP A 328 -17.99 -9.80 -8.19
N TRP A 329 -16.67 -9.54 -8.09
CA TRP A 329 -15.76 -9.59 -9.23
C TRP A 329 -15.16 -10.98 -9.43
N ASP A 330 -14.66 -11.24 -10.66
CA ASP A 330 -13.93 -12.46 -10.96
C ASP A 330 -12.56 -12.49 -10.26
N ARG A 331 -12.26 -13.62 -9.59
CA ARG A 331 -11.02 -13.79 -8.85
C ARG A 331 -9.79 -13.75 -9.74
N GLN A 332 -9.86 -14.34 -10.95
CA GLN A 332 -8.72 -14.41 -11.85
C GLN A 332 -8.39 -13.03 -12.38
N GLU A 333 -9.40 -12.25 -12.73
CA GLU A 333 -9.22 -10.86 -13.14
C GLU A 333 -8.60 -10.00 -12.03
N ILE A 334 -9.04 -10.18 -10.78
CA ILE A 334 -8.42 -9.51 -9.62
C ILE A 334 -6.93 -9.82 -9.52
N LEU A 335 -6.51 -11.07 -9.71
CA LEU A 335 -5.11 -11.47 -9.63
C LEU A 335 -4.30 -10.95 -10.84
N ASP A 336 -4.86 -11.02 -12.04
CA ASP A 336 -4.19 -10.63 -13.29
C ASP A 336 -3.88 -9.11 -13.31
N TYR A 337 -4.81 -8.30 -12.80
CA TYR A 337 -4.69 -6.85 -12.81
C TYR A 337 -4.38 -6.23 -11.45
N ASP A 338 -4.20 -7.06 -10.42
CA ASP A 338 -3.96 -6.62 -9.04
C ASP A 338 -5.03 -5.62 -8.56
N TYR A 339 -6.28 -5.97 -8.77
CA TYR A 339 -7.41 -5.19 -8.29
C TYR A 339 -7.67 -5.44 -6.79
N ILE A 340 -8.48 -4.58 -6.21
CA ILE A 340 -9.05 -4.81 -4.88
C ILE A 340 -9.87 -6.08 -4.93
N GLY A 341 -9.77 -6.90 -3.89
CA GLY A 341 -10.42 -8.19 -3.78
C GLY A 341 -11.93 -8.14 -3.55
N VAL A 342 -12.69 -7.63 -4.52
CA VAL A 342 -14.16 -7.49 -4.43
C VAL A 342 -14.82 -8.85 -4.63
N THR A 343 -14.59 -9.77 -3.70
CA THR A 343 -15.20 -11.11 -3.69
C THR A 343 -15.79 -11.44 -2.32
N LEU A 344 -16.83 -12.26 -2.30
CA LEU A 344 -17.44 -12.75 -1.06
C LEU A 344 -16.43 -13.43 -0.12
N PRO A 345 -15.57 -14.36 -0.58
CA PRO A 345 -14.57 -14.99 0.29
C PRO A 345 -13.58 -14.00 0.91
N GLN A 346 -13.16 -12.98 0.18
CA GLN A 346 -12.22 -11.97 0.70
C GLN A 346 -12.89 -11.03 1.72
N ALA A 347 -14.15 -10.66 1.50
CA ALA A 347 -14.91 -9.90 2.48
C ALA A 347 -15.13 -10.71 3.79
N GLN A 348 -15.51 -11.99 3.69
CA GLN A 348 -15.69 -12.87 4.84
C GLN A 348 -14.38 -13.10 5.61
N GLN A 349 -13.26 -13.33 4.92
CA GLN A 349 -11.98 -13.51 5.60
C GLN A 349 -11.48 -12.25 6.31
N LEU A 350 -11.79 -11.04 5.80
CA LEU A 350 -11.50 -9.79 6.51
C LEU A 350 -12.30 -9.69 7.81
N CYS A 351 -13.58 -10.09 7.82
CA CYS A 351 -14.37 -10.15 9.04
C CYS A 351 -13.79 -11.17 10.04
N ALA A 352 -13.43 -12.36 9.58
CA ALA A 352 -12.83 -13.40 10.42
C ALA A 352 -11.49 -12.94 11.02
N ARG A 353 -10.63 -12.32 10.21
CA ARG A 353 -9.35 -11.75 10.65
C ARG A 353 -9.56 -10.63 11.67
N ALA A 354 -10.46 -9.69 11.37
CA ALA A 354 -10.74 -8.58 12.27
C ALA A 354 -11.27 -9.07 13.64
N ALA A 355 -12.13 -10.09 13.65
CA ALA A 355 -12.61 -10.73 14.88
C ALA A 355 -11.46 -11.42 15.65
N ASP A 356 -10.58 -12.16 14.96
CA ASP A 356 -9.43 -12.82 15.59
C ASP A 356 -8.45 -11.79 16.20
N TRP A 357 -8.15 -10.71 15.49
CA TRP A 357 -7.28 -9.66 16.01
C TRP A 357 -7.95 -8.87 17.14
N ALA A 358 -9.26 -8.59 17.05
CA ALA A 358 -10.02 -7.93 18.10
C ALA A 358 -10.08 -8.75 19.39
N SER A 359 -10.07 -10.08 19.32
CA SER A 359 -10.08 -10.96 20.49
C SER A 359 -8.84 -10.82 21.39
N ARG A 360 -7.78 -10.19 20.87
CA ARG A 360 -6.47 -10.05 21.54
C ARG A 360 -6.32 -8.72 22.29
N GLU A 361 -7.26 -7.78 22.13
CA GLU A 361 -7.14 -6.43 22.71
C GLU A 361 -8.48 -6.00 23.36
N PRO A 362 -8.48 -5.77 24.68
CA PRO A 362 -9.71 -5.42 25.42
C PRO A 362 -10.47 -4.21 24.88
N LEU A 363 -9.77 -3.22 24.28
CA LEU A 363 -10.40 -2.00 23.75
C LEU A 363 -11.31 -2.26 22.53
N VAL A 364 -11.06 -3.35 21.81
CA VAL A 364 -11.79 -3.68 20.59
C VAL A 364 -12.45 -5.07 20.64
N VAL A 365 -12.32 -5.81 21.75
CA VAL A 365 -12.88 -7.16 21.88
C VAL A 365 -14.39 -7.22 21.70
N SER A 366 -15.11 -6.15 22.02
CA SER A 366 -16.55 -6.04 21.79
C SER A 366 -16.95 -6.09 20.32
N LEU A 367 -15.99 -5.89 19.39
CA LEU A 367 -16.22 -6.00 17.95
C LEU A 367 -16.20 -7.45 17.45
N VAL A 368 -15.78 -8.44 18.27
CA VAL A 368 -15.75 -9.85 17.86
C VAL A 368 -17.11 -10.36 17.39
N PRO A 369 -18.20 -10.27 18.20
CA PRO A 369 -19.53 -10.67 17.74
C PRO A 369 -20.05 -9.77 16.63
N TRP A 370 -19.71 -8.48 16.63
CA TRP A 370 -20.13 -7.55 15.59
C TRP A 370 -19.60 -7.94 14.19
N PHE A 371 -18.32 -8.36 14.07
CA PHE A 371 -17.79 -8.86 12.81
C PHE A 371 -18.41 -10.17 12.36
N ALA A 372 -18.85 -11.03 13.30
CA ALA A 372 -19.59 -12.25 12.96
C ALA A 372 -20.96 -11.92 12.37
N ASP A 373 -21.67 -10.94 12.96
CA ASP A 373 -22.96 -10.45 12.44
C ASP A 373 -22.80 -9.83 11.05
N VAL A 374 -21.76 -8.98 10.85
CA VAL A 374 -21.45 -8.38 9.55
C VAL A 374 -21.17 -9.47 8.51
N ALA A 375 -20.38 -10.51 8.84
CA ALA A 375 -20.09 -11.61 7.93
C ALA A 375 -21.36 -12.35 7.49
N GLY A 376 -22.31 -12.60 8.42
CA GLY A 376 -23.60 -13.19 8.11
C GLY A 376 -24.45 -12.35 7.14
N HIS A 377 -24.42 -11.02 7.25
CA HIS A 377 -25.14 -10.14 6.32
C HIS A 377 -24.47 -10.10 4.93
N ILE A 378 -23.15 -10.17 4.86
CA ILE A 378 -22.41 -10.20 3.60
C ILE A 378 -22.75 -11.44 2.77
N GLU A 379 -23.05 -12.59 3.41
CA GLU A 379 -23.48 -13.81 2.73
C GLU A 379 -24.79 -13.64 1.93
N THR A 380 -25.58 -12.66 2.29
CA THR A 380 -26.91 -12.41 1.65
C THR A 380 -26.85 -11.39 0.51
N LEU A 381 -25.67 -10.79 0.25
CA LEU A 381 -25.45 -9.88 -0.88
C LEU A 381 -25.19 -10.65 -2.16
#